data_9be9873a3375dd256765bf62396f13ab
#
_entry.id   9be9873a3375dd256765bf62396f13ab
#
_cell.length_a   1.000
_cell.length_b   1.000
_cell.length_c   1.000
_cell.angle_alpha   90.00
_cell.angle_beta   90.00
_cell.angle_gamma   90.00
#
_symmetry.space_group_name_H-M   'P 1'
#
loop_
_entity.id
_entity.type
_entity.pdbx_description
1 polymer ?
#
loop_
_entity_poly.entity_id
_entity_poly.type
_entity_poly.pdbx_seq_one_letter_code
_entity_poly.pdbx_strand_id
1 'polypeptide(L)'
;MKCGDTVTLNELLEQYNIKEVNKLNLGWSKDEKLILIDKNNNKYMLRISDKSLYDKRYRQYKLLKEVSKFNINCPKPMDFGELDDKLYMLLTYLEGNRAEEEIIKYSNTEQYNLGLEAGKILKIIHSYDKESDTLTWWEKYEPKSIRKINTYLDSELKHNDYEFLINYYKENIHLMKNRPQILTHGDFHLGNMLIHENHIVVIDFDKMNFADPYDEFKPYCWNVLRSEYFETGLINGYFDNKIPDDFFKLLKFYTIESLISHLPWAMTFGEEEVKTAYMIYDKVIEWYDNFKLEIPTWYKGVL
;
A
#
# COMPACT_ATOMS: atom_id res chain seq x y z
N MET A 1 -11.98 -20.86 20.43
CA MET A 1 -12.92 -19.98 21.17
C MET A 1 -14.06 -19.59 20.26
N LYS A 2 -15.27 -19.43 20.81
CA LYS A 2 -16.39 -18.86 20.04
C LYS A 2 -16.11 -17.38 19.80
N CYS A 3 -16.34 -16.89 18.60
CA CYS A 3 -16.26 -15.48 18.27
C CYS A 3 -17.22 -14.70 19.19
N GLY A 4 -16.70 -13.91 20.14
CA GLY A 4 -17.53 -13.11 21.03
C GLY A 4 -17.11 -13.05 22.51
N ASP A 5 -16.10 -13.79 22.93
CA ASP A 5 -15.61 -13.70 24.32
C ASP A 5 -14.55 -12.57 24.38
N THR A 6 -14.80 -11.55 25.21
CA THR A 6 -13.83 -10.49 25.52
C THR A 6 -12.73 -11.07 26.40
N VAL A 7 -11.46 -10.87 26.01
CA VAL A 7 -10.30 -11.27 26.81
C VAL A 7 -9.57 -10.04 27.32
N THR A 8 -8.89 -10.16 28.45
CA THR A 8 -7.93 -9.15 28.93
C THR A 8 -6.56 -9.36 28.27
N LEU A 9 -5.73 -8.33 28.27
CA LEU A 9 -4.36 -8.45 27.76
C LEU A 9 -3.59 -9.55 28.50
N ASN A 10 -3.75 -9.67 29.80
CA ASN A 10 -3.06 -10.70 30.58
C ASN A 10 -3.49 -12.12 30.19
N GLU A 11 -4.78 -12.36 29.99
CA GLU A 11 -5.29 -13.65 29.53
C GLU A 11 -4.76 -14.01 28.15
N LEU A 12 -4.68 -13.02 27.23
CA LEU A 12 -4.11 -13.22 25.90
C LEU A 12 -2.61 -13.57 25.98
N LEU A 13 -1.85 -12.86 26.83
CA LEU A 13 -0.43 -13.13 27.04
C LEU A 13 -0.18 -14.52 27.64
N GLU A 14 -1.00 -14.94 28.60
CA GLU A 14 -0.95 -16.28 29.19
C GLU A 14 -1.29 -17.37 28.15
N GLN A 15 -2.34 -17.18 27.36
CA GLN A 15 -2.77 -18.12 26.32
C GLN A 15 -1.66 -18.45 25.32
N TYR A 16 -0.86 -17.43 24.94
CA TYR A 16 0.25 -17.60 23.99
C TYR A 16 1.61 -17.79 24.68
N ASN A 17 1.64 -18.00 26.02
CA ASN A 17 2.85 -18.18 26.80
C ASN A 17 3.89 -17.05 26.59
N ILE A 18 3.43 -15.81 26.48
CA ILE A 18 4.27 -14.65 26.24
C ILE A 18 5.14 -14.35 27.49
N LYS A 19 6.42 -14.15 27.27
CA LYS A 19 7.40 -13.77 28.31
C LYS A 19 7.88 -12.34 28.23
N GLU A 20 7.73 -11.71 27.03
CA GLU A 20 8.22 -10.37 26.78
C GLU A 20 7.29 -9.62 25.82
N VAL A 21 7.05 -8.34 26.09
CA VAL A 21 6.19 -7.44 25.29
C VAL A 21 6.98 -6.18 24.99
N ASN A 22 7.16 -5.89 23.71
CA ASN A 22 7.88 -4.70 23.23
C ASN A 22 6.93 -3.82 22.41
N LYS A 23 6.86 -2.52 22.74
CA LYS A 23 6.05 -1.58 21.96
C LYS A 23 6.75 -1.19 20.67
N LEU A 24 6.02 -1.25 19.55
CA LEU A 24 6.50 -0.81 18.25
C LEU A 24 5.90 0.56 17.91
N ASN A 25 6.73 1.60 17.94
CA ASN A 25 6.33 2.97 17.61
C ASN A 25 6.67 3.31 16.15
N LEU A 26 6.04 2.61 15.19
CA LEU A 26 6.27 2.80 13.75
C LEU A 26 4.94 2.92 12.99
N GLY A 27 4.96 3.77 11.95
CA GLY A 27 3.86 3.96 11.00
C GLY A 27 2.84 5.03 11.43
N TRP A 28 1.94 5.37 10.49
CA TRP A 28 0.94 6.45 10.60
C TRP A 28 -0.38 6.02 11.25
N SER A 29 -0.53 4.73 11.53
CA SER A 29 -1.75 4.19 12.15
C SER A 29 -1.88 4.64 13.60
N LYS A 30 -3.12 4.96 14.01
CA LYS A 30 -3.46 5.21 15.42
C LYS A 30 -3.51 3.94 16.26
N ASP A 31 -3.40 2.77 15.65
CA ASP A 31 -3.41 1.49 16.35
C ASP A 31 -2.13 1.31 17.17
N GLU A 32 -2.27 0.73 18.33
CA GLU A 32 -1.12 0.28 19.11
C GLU A 32 -0.58 -1.02 18.50
N LYS A 33 0.75 -1.11 18.38
CA LYS A 33 1.45 -2.28 17.84
C LYS A 33 2.44 -2.79 18.88
N LEU A 34 2.35 -4.08 19.20
CA LEU A 34 3.23 -4.74 20.16
C LEU A 34 3.90 -5.95 19.50
N ILE A 35 5.20 -6.11 19.75
CA ILE A 35 5.92 -7.35 19.45
C ILE A 35 5.87 -8.22 20.70
N LEU A 36 5.28 -9.39 20.57
CA LEU A 36 5.19 -10.38 21.64
C LEU A 36 6.23 -11.47 21.40
N ILE A 37 6.93 -11.91 22.48
CA ILE A 37 7.89 -13.00 22.42
C ILE A 37 7.44 -14.07 23.40
N ASP A 38 7.21 -15.30 22.91
CA ASP A 38 6.83 -16.44 23.75
C ASP A 38 8.02 -17.09 24.46
N LYS A 39 7.77 -18.04 25.33
CA LYS A 39 8.80 -18.78 26.08
C LYS A 39 9.77 -19.59 25.18
N ASN A 40 9.36 -19.87 23.93
CA ASN A 40 10.16 -20.59 22.93
C ASN A 40 10.91 -19.62 21.98
N ASN A 41 10.91 -18.31 22.26
CA ASN A 41 11.45 -17.24 21.43
C ASN A 41 10.73 -17.00 20.09
N ASN A 42 9.54 -17.54 19.88
CA ASN A 42 8.75 -17.17 18.72
C ASN A 42 8.23 -15.75 18.90
N LYS A 43 8.21 -14.98 17.80
CA LYS A 43 7.74 -13.60 17.79
C LYS A 43 6.37 -13.50 17.11
N TYR A 44 5.55 -12.60 17.62
CA TYR A 44 4.23 -12.28 17.08
C TYR A 44 4.04 -10.77 17.03
N MET A 45 3.20 -10.31 16.13
CA MET A 45 2.75 -8.93 16.06
C MET A 45 1.32 -8.85 16.60
N LEU A 46 1.11 -8.16 17.72
CA LEU A 46 -0.20 -7.84 18.24
C LEU A 46 -0.56 -6.41 17.84
N ARG A 47 -1.67 -6.26 17.14
CA ARG A 47 -2.26 -4.99 16.79
C ARG A 47 -3.52 -4.76 17.60
N ILE A 48 -3.62 -3.59 18.25
CA ILE A 48 -4.76 -3.18 19.06
C ILE A 48 -5.41 -1.96 18.44
N SER A 49 -6.71 -2.04 18.15
CA SER A 49 -7.49 -1.02 17.44
C SER A 49 -8.71 -0.61 18.25
N ASP A 50 -9.29 0.55 17.93
CA ASP A 50 -10.55 1.01 18.49
C ASP A 50 -11.71 0.08 18.10
N LYS A 51 -12.64 -0.16 19.04
CA LYS A 51 -13.79 -1.08 18.85
C LYS A 51 -14.75 -0.61 17.74
N SER A 52 -14.84 0.69 17.48
CA SER A 52 -15.65 1.24 16.37
C SER A 52 -15.19 0.76 14.99
N LEU A 53 -13.98 0.20 14.89
CA LEU A 53 -13.41 -0.32 13.64
C LEU A 53 -13.69 -1.82 13.42
N TYR A 54 -14.60 -2.44 14.19
CA TYR A 54 -14.81 -3.89 14.17
C TYR A 54 -15.02 -4.45 12.76
N ASP A 55 -16.00 -3.95 12.02
CA ASP A 55 -16.33 -4.47 10.67
C ASP A 55 -15.14 -4.36 9.73
N LYS A 56 -14.44 -3.23 9.77
CA LYS A 56 -13.23 -2.99 8.96
C LYS A 56 -12.13 -3.99 9.31
N ARG A 57 -11.81 -4.15 10.61
CA ARG A 57 -10.72 -5.01 11.08
C ARG A 57 -11.04 -6.49 10.89
N TYR A 58 -12.28 -6.89 11.11
CA TYR A 58 -12.71 -8.25 10.86
C TYR A 58 -12.67 -8.62 9.37
N ARG A 59 -13.09 -7.69 8.48
CA ARG A 59 -12.94 -7.88 7.03
C ARG A 59 -11.46 -8.03 6.64
N GLN A 60 -10.57 -7.18 7.15
CA GLN A 60 -9.12 -7.28 6.92
C GLN A 60 -8.56 -8.62 7.40
N TYR A 61 -8.91 -9.04 8.61
CA TYR A 61 -8.53 -10.34 9.15
C TYR A 61 -8.93 -11.50 8.21
N LYS A 62 -10.18 -11.51 7.73
CA LYS A 62 -10.66 -12.54 6.79
C LYS A 62 -9.90 -12.52 5.47
N LEU A 63 -9.73 -11.37 4.85
CA LEU A 63 -9.03 -11.24 3.58
C LEU A 63 -7.55 -11.63 3.72
N LEU A 64 -6.88 -11.17 4.76
CA LEU A 64 -5.48 -11.54 5.01
C LEU A 64 -5.35 -13.04 5.27
N LYS A 65 -6.32 -13.67 5.94
CA LYS A 65 -6.34 -15.12 6.15
C LYS A 65 -6.43 -15.91 4.83
N GLU A 66 -7.12 -15.36 3.84
CA GLU A 66 -7.16 -15.97 2.50
C GLU A 66 -5.85 -15.71 1.72
N VAL A 67 -5.37 -14.47 1.70
CA VAL A 67 -4.11 -14.08 1.04
C VAL A 67 -2.92 -14.85 1.62
N SER A 68 -2.88 -15.07 2.92
CA SER A 68 -1.79 -15.81 3.59
C SER A 68 -1.73 -17.31 3.24
N LYS A 69 -2.71 -17.84 2.49
CA LYS A 69 -2.68 -19.20 1.94
C LYS A 69 -1.91 -19.27 0.63
N PHE A 70 -1.68 -18.14 -0.02
CA PHE A 70 -0.82 -18.09 -1.20
C PHE A 70 0.65 -18.30 -0.82
N ASN A 71 1.45 -18.74 -1.77
CA ASN A 71 2.89 -18.93 -1.57
C ASN A 71 3.63 -17.59 -1.67
N ILE A 72 3.40 -16.71 -0.70
CA ILE A 72 4.04 -15.40 -0.57
C ILE A 72 4.48 -15.15 0.87
N ASN A 73 5.55 -14.38 1.03
CA ASN A 73 6.04 -13.96 2.35
C ASN A 73 5.19 -12.79 2.86
N CYS A 74 4.17 -13.08 3.66
CA CYS A 74 3.29 -12.08 4.27
C CYS A 74 2.88 -12.50 5.69
N PRO A 75 2.37 -11.58 6.55
CA PRO A 75 1.88 -11.91 7.88
C PRO A 75 0.72 -12.90 7.79
N LYS A 76 0.73 -13.91 8.67
CA LYS A 76 -0.39 -14.85 8.80
C LYS A 76 -1.23 -14.48 10.01
N PRO A 77 -2.53 -14.19 9.82
CA PRO A 77 -3.41 -13.91 10.95
C PRO A 77 -3.65 -15.18 11.77
N MET A 78 -3.36 -15.10 13.05
CA MET A 78 -3.47 -16.19 14.00
C MET A 78 -4.76 -16.12 14.80
N ASP A 79 -5.10 -14.91 15.27
CA ASP A 79 -6.28 -14.69 16.12
C ASP A 79 -6.83 -13.28 15.94
N PHE A 80 -8.13 -13.11 16.22
CA PHE A 80 -8.84 -11.83 16.19
C PHE A 80 -9.99 -11.87 17.19
N GLY A 81 -10.13 -10.82 18.00
CA GLY A 81 -11.19 -10.74 18.97
C GLY A 81 -11.30 -9.38 19.66
N GLU A 82 -12.09 -9.36 20.73
CA GLU A 82 -12.22 -8.23 21.62
C GLU A 82 -11.21 -8.34 22.77
N LEU A 83 -10.50 -7.22 23.04
CA LEU A 83 -9.51 -7.08 24.09
C LEU A 83 -9.94 -5.91 24.99
N ASP A 84 -10.52 -6.20 26.17
CA ASP A 84 -11.16 -5.22 27.03
C ASP A 84 -12.20 -4.38 26.23
N ASP A 85 -11.98 -3.06 26.11
CA ASP A 85 -12.82 -2.14 25.34
C ASP A 85 -12.34 -1.91 23.89
N LYS A 86 -11.36 -2.70 23.42
CA LYS A 86 -10.69 -2.58 22.11
C LYS A 86 -10.84 -3.86 21.29
N LEU A 87 -10.20 -3.87 20.14
CA LEU A 87 -10.04 -5.05 19.27
C LEU A 87 -8.58 -5.44 19.22
N TYR A 88 -8.30 -6.73 19.06
CA TYR A 88 -6.97 -7.19 18.75
C TYR A 88 -6.94 -8.04 17.47
N MET A 89 -5.80 -7.99 16.80
CA MET A 89 -5.42 -8.91 15.74
C MET A 89 -4.00 -9.41 16.02
N LEU A 90 -3.86 -10.72 16.19
CA LEU A 90 -2.56 -11.38 16.39
C LEU A 90 -2.07 -11.94 15.05
N LEU A 91 -0.86 -11.59 14.68
CA LEU A 91 -0.21 -11.96 13.42
C LEU A 91 1.12 -12.64 13.71
N THR A 92 1.60 -13.49 12.77
CA THR A 92 3.01 -13.90 12.78
C THR A 92 3.90 -12.68 12.60
N TYR A 93 5.00 -12.63 13.33
CA TYR A 93 6.05 -11.62 13.12
C TYR A 93 6.92 -12.05 11.93
N LEU A 94 7.31 -11.10 11.11
CA LEU A 94 8.19 -11.34 9.97
C LEU A 94 9.53 -10.65 10.22
N GLU A 95 10.61 -11.40 10.04
CA GLU A 95 11.97 -10.87 10.12
C GLU A 95 12.36 -10.18 8.81
N GLY A 96 13.29 -9.25 8.89
CA GLY A 96 13.84 -8.53 7.75
C GLY A 96 14.14 -7.07 8.08
N ASN A 97 14.92 -6.45 7.22
CA ASN A 97 15.24 -5.03 7.30
C ASN A 97 14.25 -4.24 6.44
N ARG A 98 14.00 -2.99 6.76
CA ARG A 98 13.11 -2.11 5.99
C ARG A 98 13.60 -1.98 4.55
N ALA A 99 12.77 -2.37 3.60
CA ALA A 99 13.17 -2.42 2.20
C ALA A 99 13.56 -1.03 1.64
N GLU A 100 12.91 0.03 2.07
CA GLU A 100 13.24 1.40 1.66
C GLU A 100 14.63 1.89 2.09
N GLU A 101 15.21 1.28 3.15
CA GLU A 101 16.54 1.59 3.66
C GLU A 101 17.60 0.63 3.11
N GLU A 102 17.20 -0.61 2.84
CA GLU A 102 18.11 -1.65 2.37
C GLU A 102 18.32 -1.62 0.88
N ILE A 103 17.29 -1.30 0.08
CA ILE A 103 17.32 -1.42 -1.38
C ILE A 103 18.48 -0.68 -2.03
N ILE A 104 18.87 0.46 -1.49
CA ILE A 104 19.98 1.28 -2.01
C ILE A 104 21.36 0.64 -1.83
N LYS A 105 21.50 -0.42 -1.04
CA LYS A 105 22.75 -1.16 -0.81
C LYS A 105 23.01 -2.23 -1.86
N TYR A 106 21.99 -2.57 -2.64
CA TYR A 106 22.04 -3.57 -3.70
C TYR A 106 22.49 -2.96 -5.02
N SER A 107 23.10 -3.77 -5.90
CA SER A 107 23.38 -3.34 -7.28
C SER A 107 22.07 -3.12 -8.07
N ASN A 108 22.12 -2.37 -9.15
CA ASN A 108 20.96 -2.09 -10.00
C ASN A 108 20.26 -3.38 -10.48
N THR A 109 21.04 -4.41 -10.81
CA THR A 109 20.49 -5.72 -11.22
C THR A 109 19.78 -6.42 -10.07
N GLU A 110 20.32 -6.38 -8.87
CA GLU A 110 19.67 -6.97 -7.69
C GLU A 110 18.41 -6.19 -7.31
N GLN A 111 18.45 -4.85 -7.34
CA GLN A 111 17.27 -4.01 -7.15
C GLN A 111 16.15 -4.37 -8.14
N TYR A 112 16.49 -4.52 -9.42
CA TYR A 112 15.55 -4.94 -10.46
C TYR A 112 14.98 -6.34 -10.18
N ASN A 113 15.80 -7.31 -9.76
CA ASN A 113 15.34 -8.66 -9.43
C ASN A 113 14.41 -8.69 -8.21
N LEU A 114 14.70 -7.90 -7.17
CA LEU A 114 13.80 -7.71 -6.02
C LEU A 114 12.48 -7.07 -6.47
N GLY A 115 12.54 -6.14 -7.41
CA GLY A 115 11.35 -5.58 -8.05
C GLY A 115 10.53 -6.63 -8.80
N LEU A 116 11.19 -7.48 -9.62
CA LEU A 116 10.52 -8.59 -10.32
C LEU A 116 9.78 -9.52 -9.34
N GLU A 117 10.41 -9.83 -8.20
CA GLU A 117 9.79 -10.64 -7.15
C GLU A 117 8.57 -9.93 -6.56
N ALA A 118 8.70 -8.65 -6.19
CA ALA A 118 7.60 -7.84 -5.67
C ALA A 118 6.41 -7.79 -6.64
N GLY A 119 6.67 -7.58 -7.94
CA GLY A 119 5.63 -7.58 -8.97
C GLY A 119 4.91 -8.94 -9.10
N LYS A 120 5.63 -10.04 -9.01
CA LYS A 120 5.03 -11.39 -8.99
C LYS A 120 4.19 -11.62 -7.74
N ILE A 121 4.64 -11.16 -6.57
CA ILE A 121 3.87 -11.23 -5.33
C ILE A 121 2.56 -10.43 -5.48
N LEU A 122 2.64 -9.20 -6.00
CA LEU A 122 1.46 -8.38 -6.26
C LEU A 122 0.47 -9.08 -7.20
N LYS A 123 0.96 -9.68 -8.27
CA LYS A 123 0.14 -10.45 -9.22
C LYS A 123 -0.58 -11.63 -8.53
N ILE A 124 0.09 -12.30 -7.59
CA ILE A 124 -0.51 -13.39 -6.79
C ILE A 124 -1.61 -12.83 -5.88
N ILE A 125 -1.39 -11.70 -5.19
CA ILE A 125 -2.43 -11.06 -4.38
C ILE A 125 -3.65 -10.71 -5.25
N HIS A 126 -3.43 -10.15 -6.42
CA HIS A 126 -4.46 -9.78 -7.39
C HIS A 126 -5.19 -10.97 -8.04
N SER A 127 -4.69 -12.19 -7.88
CA SER A 127 -5.37 -13.41 -8.36
C SER A 127 -6.49 -13.90 -7.44
N TYR A 128 -6.74 -13.22 -6.33
CA TYR A 128 -7.85 -13.56 -5.42
C TYR A 128 -9.20 -13.30 -6.10
N ASP A 129 -10.03 -14.34 -6.20
CA ASP A 129 -11.30 -14.34 -6.95
C ASP A 129 -12.54 -14.80 -6.15
N LYS A 130 -12.38 -15.03 -4.83
CA LYS A 130 -13.45 -15.62 -4.01
C LYS A 130 -14.54 -14.64 -3.58
N GLU A 131 -14.22 -13.36 -3.54
CA GLU A 131 -15.14 -12.28 -3.16
C GLU A 131 -14.96 -11.10 -4.10
N SER A 132 -15.99 -10.28 -4.24
CA SER A 132 -15.96 -9.00 -4.92
C SER A 132 -16.76 -7.99 -4.10
N ASP A 133 -16.58 -6.71 -4.38
CA ASP A 133 -17.46 -5.68 -3.82
C ASP A 133 -18.82 -5.67 -4.54
N THR A 134 -19.85 -5.17 -3.85
CA THR A 134 -21.19 -5.00 -4.41
C THR A 134 -21.27 -3.85 -5.42
N LEU A 135 -20.44 -2.80 -5.21
CA LEU A 135 -20.32 -1.66 -6.11
C LEU A 135 -19.17 -1.90 -7.09
N THR A 136 -19.35 -1.47 -8.32
CA THR A 136 -18.28 -1.44 -9.34
C THR A 136 -17.17 -0.46 -8.93
N TRP A 137 -16.00 -0.59 -9.57
CA TRP A 137 -14.92 0.37 -9.38
C TRP A 137 -15.39 1.81 -9.64
N TRP A 138 -16.10 2.05 -10.75
CA TRP A 138 -16.60 3.38 -11.12
C TRP A 138 -17.52 3.98 -10.06
N GLU A 139 -18.48 3.21 -9.57
CA GLU A 139 -19.43 3.68 -8.54
C GLU A 139 -18.75 4.09 -7.22
N LYS A 140 -17.61 3.50 -6.90
CA LYS A 140 -16.79 3.88 -5.73
C LYS A 140 -15.83 5.01 -6.04
N TYR A 141 -15.22 4.96 -7.22
CA TYR A 141 -14.12 5.84 -7.62
C TYR A 141 -14.62 7.26 -7.92
N GLU A 142 -15.65 7.42 -8.77
CA GLU A 142 -16.12 8.74 -9.23
C GLU A 142 -16.47 9.69 -8.08
N PRO A 143 -17.33 9.32 -7.09
CA PRO A 143 -17.67 10.22 -6.00
C PRO A 143 -16.47 10.59 -5.12
N LYS A 144 -15.54 9.63 -4.92
CA LYS A 144 -14.32 9.85 -4.14
C LYS A 144 -13.38 10.80 -4.88
N SER A 145 -13.19 10.60 -6.17
CA SER A 145 -12.31 11.41 -7.00
C SER A 145 -12.83 12.84 -7.13
N ILE A 146 -14.13 13.03 -7.38
CA ILE A 146 -14.76 14.37 -7.41
C ILE A 146 -14.54 15.12 -6.08
N ARG A 147 -14.72 14.45 -4.94
CA ARG A 147 -14.44 15.09 -3.64
C ARG A 147 -13.00 15.56 -3.52
N LYS A 148 -12.02 14.73 -3.93
CA LYS A 148 -10.61 15.11 -3.91
C LYS A 148 -10.32 16.34 -4.78
N ILE A 149 -10.87 16.36 -6.00
CA ILE A 149 -10.73 17.50 -6.92
C ILE A 149 -11.32 18.77 -6.30
N ASN A 150 -12.51 18.70 -5.74
CA ASN A 150 -13.14 19.85 -5.09
C ASN A 150 -12.32 20.32 -3.88
N THR A 151 -11.86 19.41 -3.03
CA THR A 151 -10.97 19.76 -1.91
C THR A 151 -9.72 20.48 -2.39
N TYR A 152 -9.13 20.04 -3.50
CA TYR A 152 -7.96 20.70 -4.09
C TYR A 152 -8.33 22.09 -4.65
N LEU A 153 -9.46 22.22 -5.35
CA LEU A 153 -9.91 23.51 -5.90
C LEU A 153 -10.21 24.53 -4.81
N ASP A 154 -10.70 24.09 -3.66
CA ASP A 154 -10.98 24.93 -2.49
C ASP A 154 -9.72 25.19 -1.62
N SER A 155 -8.62 24.46 -1.85
CA SER A 155 -7.38 24.60 -1.10
C SER A 155 -6.68 25.92 -1.38
N GLU A 156 -6.03 26.50 -0.36
CA GLU A 156 -5.21 27.72 -0.50
C GLU A 156 -3.92 27.45 -1.28
N LEU A 157 -3.37 26.24 -1.19
CA LEU A 157 -2.16 25.84 -1.89
C LEU A 157 -2.50 25.16 -3.21
N LYS A 158 -1.73 25.49 -4.25
CA LYS A 158 -1.85 24.93 -5.60
C LYS A 158 -0.45 24.62 -6.15
N HIS A 159 -0.38 23.66 -7.05
CA HIS A 159 0.79 23.48 -7.92
C HIS A 159 0.81 24.59 -8.99
N ASN A 160 1.99 24.90 -9.52
CA ASN A 160 2.13 25.96 -10.53
C ASN A 160 1.26 25.69 -11.77
N ASP A 161 1.19 24.43 -12.21
CA ASP A 161 0.40 24.01 -13.39
C ASP A 161 -0.94 23.41 -13.03
N TYR A 162 -1.57 23.88 -11.94
CA TYR A 162 -2.81 23.29 -11.43
C TYR A 162 -3.95 23.25 -12.47
N GLU A 163 -4.04 24.24 -13.33
CA GLU A 163 -5.05 24.27 -14.40
C GLU A 163 -4.85 23.12 -15.39
N PHE A 164 -3.59 22.84 -15.78
CA PHE A 164 -3.26 21.69 -16.60
C PHE A 164 -3.67 20.37 -15.90
N LEU A 165 -3.32 20.20 -14.63
CA LEU A 165 -3.67 18.99 -13.88
C LEU A 165 -5.19 18.75 -13.85
N ILE A 166 -5.96 19.79 -13.58
CA ILE A 166 -7.43 19.74 -13.53
C ILE A 166 -8.02 19.45 -14.92
N ASN A 167 -7.52 20.10 -15.97
CA ASN A 167 -8.01 19.88 -17.33
C ASN A 167 -7.68 18.45 -17.79
N TYR A 168 -6.45 17.98 -17.58
CA TYR A 168 -6.06 16.61 -17.90
C TYR A 168 -6.95 15.58 -17.17
N TYR A 169 -7.21 15.79 -15.87
CA TYR A 169 -8.11 14.95 -15.10
C TYR A 169 -9.52 14.91 -15.72
N LYS A 170 -10.12 16.07 -16.01
CA LYS A 170 -11.47 16.15 -16.58
C LYS A 170 -11.60 15.47 -17.93
N GLU A 171 -10.59 15.60 -18.78
CA GLU A 171 -10.56 15.01 -20.10
C GLU A 171 -10.40 13.49 -20.05
N ASN A 172 -9.69 12.96 -19.05
CA ASN A 172 -9.30 11.55 -19.00
C ASN A 172 -10.06 10.71 -17.94
N ILE A 173 -10.89 11.29 -17.07
CA ILE A 173 -11.61 10.53 -16.03
C ILE A 173 -12.49 9.42 -16.62
N HIS A 174 -12.94 9.55 -17.86
CA HIS A 174 -13.72 8.54 -18.56
C HIS A 174 -12.98 7.20 -18.70
N LEU A 175 -11.64 7.19 -18.65
CA LEU A 175 -10.81 5.98 -18.67
C LEU A 175 -11.11 5.05 -17.49
N MET A 176 -11.66 5.58 -16.41
CA MET A 176 -11.97 4.81 -15.19
C MET A 176 -13.28 4.04 -15.25
N LYS A 177 -14.17 4.33 -16.22
CA LYS A 177 -15.56 3.79 -16.25
C LYS A 177 -15.64 2.27 -16.32
N ASN A 178 -14.76 1.63 -17.07
CA ASN A 178 -14.81 0.19 -17.34
C ASN A 178 -13.60 -0.55 -16.75
N ARG A 179 -12.93 0.05 -15.77
CA ARG A 179 -11.79 -0.62 -15.13
C ARG A 179 -12.27 -1.82 -14.31
N PRO A 180 -11.52 -2.93 -14.35
CA PRO A 180 -11.83 -4.09 -13.53
C PRO A 180 -11.64 -3.77 -12.04
N GLN A 181 -12.19 -4.63 -11.20
CA GLN A 181 -12.05 -4.54 -9.76
C GLN A 181 -11.59 -5.87 -9.20
N ILE A 182 -10.47 -5.85 -8.51
CA ILE A 182 -9.85 -7.02 -7.88
C ILE A 182 -9.43 -6.68 -6.45
N LEU A 183 -9.07 -7.70 -5.66
CA LEU A 183 -8.47 -7.46 -4.34
C LEU A 183 -7.08 -6.84 -4.53
N THR A 184 -6.85 -5.69 -3.88
CA THR A 184 -5.57 -4.97 -3.86
C THR A 184 -4.99 -4.96 -2.46
N HIS A 185 -3.66 -4.82 -2.34
CA HIS A 185 -2.98 -4.51 -1.08
C HIS A 185 -3.35 -3.10 -0.59
N GLY A 186 -3.48 -2.17 -1.53
CA GLY A 186 -3.93 -0.79 -1.32
C GLY A 186 -2.84 0.20 -0.90
N ASP A 187 -1.59 -0.27 -0.71
CA ASP A 187 -0.43 0.56 -0.35
C ASP A 187 0.89 -0.14 -0.67
N PHE A 188 1.04 -0.64 -1.89
CA PHE A 188 2.13 -1.53 -2.28
C PHE A 188 3.37 -0.75 -2.69
N HIS A 189 4.26 -0.49 -1.72
CA HIS A 189 5.53 0.22 -1.93
C HIS A 189 6.60 -0.23 -0.92
N LEU A 190 7.88 0.15 -1.18
CA LEU A 190 9.04 -0.24 -0.36
C LEU A 190 8.89 0.05 1.14
N GLY A 191 8.16 1.10 1.52
CA GLY A 191 7.89 1.40 2.94
C GLY A 191 7.03 0.35 3.64
N ASN A 192 6.29 -0.46 2.88
CA ASN A 192 5.47 -1.57 3.35
C ASN A 192 6.06 -2.93 2.97
N MET A 193 7.40 -2.99 2.83
CA MET A 193 8.14 -4.21 2.55
C MET A 193 9.35 -4.33 3.47
N LEU A 194 9.77 -5.58 3.70
CA LEU A 194 11.05 -5.92 4.30
C LEU A 194 11.87 -6.70 3.27
N ILE A 195 13.20 -6.67 3.42
CA ILE A 195 14.11 -7.58 2.73
C ILE A 195 14.67 -8.55 3.77
N HIS A 196 14.43 -9.84 3.56
CA HIS A 196 14.93 -10.92 4.40
C HIS A 196 15.60 -11.97 3.51
N GLU A 197 16.89 -12.29 3.77
CA GLU A 197 17.66 -13.25 2.99
C GLU A 197 17.59 -13.01 1.46
N ASN A 198 17.65 -11.74 1.04
CA ASN A 198 17.53 -11.28 -0.35
C ASN A 198 16.15 -11.54 -1.01
N HIS A 199 15.11 -11.70 -0.22
CA HIS A 199 13.73 -11.87 -0.68
C HIS A 199 12.82 -10.76 -0.15
N ILE A 200 11.79 -10.44 -0.93
CA ILE A 200 10.76 -9.49 -0.53
C ILE A 200 9.78 -10.16 0.44
N VAL A 201 9.50 -9.44 1.51
CA VAL A 201 8.46 -9.75 2.50
C VAL A 201 7.48 -8.59 2.51
N VAL A 202 6.22 -8.84 2.20
CA VAL A 202 5.18 -7.79 2.15
C VAL A 202 4.49 -7.69 3.49
N ILE A 203 4.35 -6.47 4.01
CA ILE A 203 3.73 -6.17 5.30
C ILE A 203 2.66 -5.08 5.16
N ASP A 204 1.94 -4.80 6.23
CA ASP A 204 0.93 -3.72 6.34
C ASP A 204 -0.26 -3.82 5.36
N PHE A 205 -1.00 -4.90 5.46
CA PHE A 205 -2.23 -5.16 4.70
C PHE A 205 -3.46 -4.35 5.17
N ASP A 206 -3.27 -3.19 5.77
CA ASP A 206 -4.34 -2.41 6.40
C ASP A 206 -5.29 -1.73 5.42
N LYS A 207 -4.81 -1.46 4.22
CA LYS A 207 -5.55 -0.76 3.18
C LYS A 207 -6.16 -1.70 2.14
N MET A 208 -6.10 -3.04 2.38
CA MET A 208 -6.72 -4.01 1.47
C MET A 208 -8.15 -3.63 1.14
N ASN A 209 -8.43 -3.59 -0.15
CA ASN A 209 -9.76 -3.31 -0.67
C ASN A 209 -9.92 -3.87 -2.09
N PHE A 210 -11.13 -3.78 -2.65
CA PHE A 210 -11.36 -4.10 -4.04
C PHE A 210 -11.27 -2.84 -4.89
N ALA A 211 -10.31 -2.78 -5.81
CA ALA A 211 -9.99 -1.60 -6.62
C ALA A 211 -9.52 -2.00 -8.02
N ASP A 212 -9.32 -1.01 -8.90
CA ASP A 212 -8.60 -1.21 -10.15
C ASP A 212 -7.17 -1.70 -9.88
N PRO A 213 -6.71 -2.79 -10.52
CA PRO A 213 -5.34 -3.27 -10.35
C PRO A 213 -4.27 -2.22 -10.63
N TYR A 214 -4.52 -1.24 -11.50
CA TYR A 214 -3.53 -0.20 -11.81
C TYR A 214 -3.52 0.95 -10.79
N ASP A 215 -4.59 1.11 -9.99
CA ASP A 215 -4.62 2.01 -8.84
C ASP A 215 -3.55 1.63 -7.78
N GLU A 216 -3.16 0.35 -7.73
CA GLU A 216 -2.12 -0.16 -6.84
C GLU A 216 -0.73 0.44 -7.11
N PHE A 217 -0.46 0.87 -8.34
CA PHE A 217 0.82 1.45 -8.72
C PHE A 217 0.94 2.95 -8.37
N LYS A 218 -0.10 3.59 -7.83
CA LYS A 218 -0.03 5.02 -7.45
C LYS A 218 1.13 5.41 -6.53
N PRO A 219 1.53 4.60 -5.53
CA PRO A 219 2.64 4.95 -4.66
C PRO A 219 4.03 4.74 -5.28
N TYR A 220 4.13 4.51 -6.59
CA TYR A 220 5.41 4.29 -7.29
C TYR A 220 6.46 5.38 -7.02
N CYS A 221 6.04 6.62 -6.79
CA CYS A 221 6.97 7.72 -6.52
C CYS A 221 7.90 7.40 -5.33
N TRP A 222 7.38 6.77 -4.27
CA TRP A 222 8.16 6.38 -3.11
C TRP A 222 9.21 5.31 -3.45
N ASN A 223 8.87 4.40 -4.35
CA ASN A 223 9.80 3.39 -4.85
C ASN A 223 10.89 4.02 -5.73
N VAL A 224 10.50 4.83 -6.70
CA VAL A 224 11.41 5.48 -7.66
C VAL A 224 12.41 6.40 -6.97
N LEU A 225 12.01 7.13 -5.92
CA LEU A 225 12.90 7.95 -5.10
C LEU A 225 13.99 7.12 -4.40
N ARG A 226 13.80 5.83 -4.23
CA ARG A 226 14.80 4.90 -3.66
C ARG A 226 15.52 4.12 -4.74
N SER A 227 14.79 3.61 -5.73
CA SER A 227 15.31 2.81 -6.82
C SER A 227 14.36 2.79 -8.02
N GLU A 228 14.76 3.44 -9.10
CA GLU A 228 14.08 3.32 -10.39
C GLU A 228 14.15 1.90 -10.98
N TYR A 229 15.20 1.15 -10.63
CA TYR A 229 15.37 -0.25 -11.04
C TYR A 229 14.38 -1.17 -10.34
N PHE A 230 14.15 -0.96 -9.05
CA PHE A 230 13.14 -1.73 -8.29
C PHE A 230 11.74 -1.52 -8.89
N GLU A 231 11.34 -0.26 -9.11
CA GLU A 231 10.00 0.02 -9.67
C GLU A 231 9.86 -0.50 -11.10
N THR A 232 10.90 -0.39 -11.92
CA THR A 232 10.92 -1.00 -13.27
C THR A 232 10.73 -2.52 -13.17
N GLY A 233 11.47 -3.18 -12.26
CA GLY A 233 11.33 -4.60 -12.00
C GLY A 233 9.94 -4.99 -11.50
N LEU A 234 9.33 -4.19 -10.62
CA LEU A 234 7.99 -4.42 -10.09
C LEU A 234 6.94 -4.44 -11.21
N ILE A 235 6.96 -3.45 -12.10
CA ILE A 235 6.06 -3.42 -13.26
C ILE A 235 6.32 -4.63 -14.17
N ASN A 236 7.57 -4.91 -14.51
CA ASN A 236 7.93 -6.01 -15.39
C ASN A 236 7.55 -7.38 -14.78
N GLY A 237 7.75 -7.56 -13.47
CA GLY A 237 7.36 -8.78 -12.76
C GLY A 237 5.86 -8.99 -12.71
N TYR A 238 5.10 -7.92 -12.50
CA TYR A 238 3.64 -7.98 -12.49
C TYR A 238 3.06 -8.40 -13.84
N PHE A 239 3.59 -7.86 -14.94
CA PHE A 239 3.11 -8.11 -16.30
C PHE A 239 3.86 -9.24 -17.03
N ASP A 240 4.77 -9.96 -16.38
CA ASP A 240 5.64 -10.97 -17.04
C ASP A 240 6.35 -10.40 -18.29
N ASN A 241 6.86 -9.18 -18.20
CA ASN A 241 7.49 -8.39 -19.27
C ASN A 241 6.58 -8.09 -20.49
N LYS A 242 5.26 -8.23 -20.33
CA LYS A 242 4.26 -7.95 -21.38
C LYS A 242 3.31 -6.85 -20.91
N ILE A 243 3.83 -5.65 -20.81
CA ILE A 243 3.06 -4.49 -20.31
C ILE A 243 1.97 -4.15 -21.32
N PRO A 244 0.69 -4.03 -20.90
CA PRO A 244 -0.40 -3.59 -21.78
C PRO A 244 -0.16 -2.17 -22.30
N ASP A 245 -0.58 -1.92 -23.54
CA ASP A 245 -0.36 -0.62 -24.23
C ASP A 245 -0.99 0.56 -23.49
N ASP A 246 -2.07 0.33 -22.73
CA ASP A 246 -2.77 1.37 -21.99
C ASP A 246 -2.23 1.60 -20.57
N PHE A 247 -1.29 0.77 -20.09
CA PHE A 247 -0.81 0.83 -18.71
C PHE A 247 -0.21 2.18 -18.34
N PHE A 248 0.75 2.68 -19.11
CA PHE A 248 1.43 3.93 -18.80
C PHE A 248 0.52 5.15 -18.94
N LYS A 249 -0.44 5.12 -19.85
CA LYS A 249 -1.48 6.15 -19.96
C LYS A 249 -2.34 6.19 -18.69
N LEU A 250 -2.74 5.05 -18.17
CA LEU A 250 -3.53 4.93 -16.95
C LEU A 250 -2.69 5.30 -15.72
N LEU A 251 -1.42 4.86 -15.66
CA LEU A 251 -0.49 5.26 -14.61
C LEU A 251 -0.32 6.78 -14.55
N LYS A 252 -0.17 7.43 -15.70
CA LYS A 252 -0.08 8.90 -15.78
C LYS A 252 -1.37 9.57 -15.27
N PHE A 253 -2.53 9.03 -15.63
CA PHE A 253 -3.81 9.53 -15.10
C PHE A 253 -3.86 9.42 -13.57
N TYR A 254 -3.55 8.26 -13.00
CA TYR A 254 -3.48 8.05 -11.57
C TYR A 254 -2.44 8.93 -10.88
N THR A 255 -1.30 9.17 -11.54
CA THR A 255 -0.25 10.08 -11.05
C THR A 255 -0.80 11.49 -10.89
N ILE A 256 -1.46 12.02 -11.91
CA ILE A 256 -2.04 13.37 -11.88
C ILE A 256 -3.14 13.48 -10.81
N GLU A 257 -4.02 12.48 -10.70
CA GLU A 257 -5.02 12.43 -9.64
C GLU A 257 -4.36 12.38 -8.25
N SER A 258 -3.26 11.65 -8.11
CA SER A 258 -2.49 11.58 -6.88
C SER A 258 -1.88 12.93 -6.50
N LEU A 259 -1.25 13.65 -7.43
CA LEU A 259 -0.71 15.00 -7.19
C LEU A 259 -1.81 15.96 -6.71
N ILE A 260 -2.97 15.97 -7.38
CA ILE A 260 -4.11 16.79 -7.00
C ILE A 260 -4.56 16.46 -5.57
N SER A 261 -4.62 15.20 -5.19
CA SER A 261 -5.12 14.78 -3.88
C SER A 261 -4.09 14.85 -2.75
N HIS A 262 -2.80 14.77 -3.08
CA HIS A 262 -1.72 14.71 -2.09
C HIS A 262 -1.51 16.06 -1.39
N LEU A 263 -1.54 17.18 -2.11
CA LEU A 263 -1.27 18.48 -1.52
C LEU A 263 -2.28 18.89 -0.42
N PRO A 264 -3.62 18.81 -0.62
CA PRO A 264 -4.55 19.06 0.47
C PRO A 264 -4.43 18.08 1.64
N TRP A 265 -4.11 16.84 1.36
CA TRP A 265 -3.84 15.84 2.41
C TRP A 265 -2.60 16.23 3.23
N ALA A 266 -1.50 16.61 2.58
CA ALA A 266 -0.26 17.03 3.22
C ALA A 266 -0.47 18.23 4.17
N MET A 267 -1.34 19.18 3.80
CA MET A 267 -1.66 20.32 4.65
C MET A 267 -2.24 19.92 6.01
N THR A 268 -2.88 18.76 6.13
CA THR A 268 -3.41 18.26 7.41
C THR A 268 -2.33 17.73 8.35
N PHE A 269 -1.10 17.50 7.85
CA PHE A 269 0.03 16.98 8.61
C PHE A 269 1.13 18.03 8.89
N GLY A 270 1.04 19.20 8.25
CA GLY A 270 1.94 20.32 8.51
C GLY A 270 2.94 20.61 7.38
N GLU A 271 3.81 21.61 7.63
CA GLU A 271 4.69 22.19 6.61
C GLU A 271 5.66 21.20 5.97
N GLU A 272 6.20 20.25 6.73
CA GLU A 272 7.18 19.28 6.20
C GLU A 272 6.54 18.35 5.19
N GLU A 273 5.28 17.92 5.44
CA GLU A 273 4.55 17.09 4.48
C GLU A 273 4.14 17.88 3.23
N VAL A 274 3.82 19.17 3.38
CA VAL A 274 3.58 20.07 2.24
C VAL A 274 4.85 20.22 1.37
N LYS A 275 6.03 20.38 1.98
CA LYS A 275 7.31 20.39 1.25
C LYS A 275 7.53 19.07 0.49
N THR A 276 7.22 17.95 1.15
CA THR A 276 7.28 16.62 0.53
C THR A 276 6.34 16.52 -0.69
N ALA A 277 5.11 17.05 -0.58
CA ALA A 277 4.16 17.04 -1.69
C ALA A 277 4.67 17.87 -2.90
N TYR A 278 5.27 19.03 -2.67
CA TYR A 278 5.89 19.81 -3.74
C TYR A 278 7.13 19.12 -4.33
N MET A 279 7.98 18.52 -3.50
CA MET A 279 9.14 17.75 -3.98
C MET A 279 8.71 16.59 -4.89
N ILE A 280 7.65 15.86 -4.52
CA ILE A 280 7.09 14.78 -5.36
C ILE A 280 6.56 15.36 -6.69
N TYR A 281 5.85 16.50 -6.63
CA TYR A 281 5.37 17.17 -7.83
C TYR A 281 6.53 17.52 -8.79
N ASP A 282 7.61 18.15 -8.29
CA ASP A 282 8.76 18.52 -9.09
C ASP A 282 9.42 17.29 -9.73
N LYS A 283 9.53 16.18 -8.98
CA LYS A 283 10.04 14.92 -9.51
C LYS A 283 9.15 14.33 -10.60
N VAL A 284 7.84 14.38 -10.44
CA VAL A 284 6.91 13.91 -11.48
C VAL A 284 7.01 14.76 -12.74
N ILE A 285 7.13 16.09 -12.62
CA ILE A 285 7.38 16.99 -13.74
C ILE A 285 8.66 16.59 -14.50
N GLU A 286 9.74 16.32 -13.77
CA GLU A 286 11.02 15.86 -14.35
C GLU A 286 10.83 14.51 -15.08
N TRP A 287 10.21 13.53 -14.44
CA TRP A 287 10.05 12.17 -14.99
C TRP A 287 9.15 12.10 -16.22
N TYR A 288 8.17 12.99 -16.34
CA TYR A 288 7.26 13.03 -17.49
C TYR A 288 7.60 14.14 -18.50
N ASP A 289 8.75 14.81 -18.39
CA ASP A 289 9.13 15.98 -19.21
C ASP A 289 7.97 16.98 -19.32
N ASN A 290 7.57 17.54 -18.21
CA ASN A 290 6.39 18.44 -18.14
C ASN A 290 5.12 17.80 -18.73
N PHE A 291 4.88 16.54 -18.42
CA PHE A 291 3.74 15.72 -18.89
C PHE A 291 3.67 15.51 -20.41
N LYS A 292 4.76 15.75 -21.17
CA LYS A 292 4.80 15.44 -22.60
C LYS A 292 4.95 13.94 -22.87
N LEU A 293 5.67 13.25 -21.99
CA LEU A 293 5.86 11.80 -22.12
C LEU A 293 4.64 11.02 -21.57
N GLU A 294 4.37 9.88 -22.17
CA GLU A 294 3.43 8.90 -21.62
C GLU A 294 4.17 7.89 -20.74
N ILE A 295 5.34 7.42 -21.18
CA ILE A 295 6.22 6.54 -20.39
C ILE A 295 7.22 7.42 -19.65
N PRO A 296 7.27 7.37 -18.31
CA PRO A 296 8.18 8.20 -17.54
C PRO A 296 9.64 7.75 -17.70
N THR A 297 10.58 8.70 -17.60
CA THR A 297 12.03 8.47 -17.83
C THR A 297 12.69 7.50 -16.84
N TRP A 298 12.09 7.30 -15.67
CA TRP A 298 12.59 6.34 -14.69
C TRP A 298 12.33 4.88 -15.10
N TYR A 299 11.37 4.62 -15.98
CA TYR A 299 11.14 3.27 -16.48
C TYR A 299 12.25 2.85 -17.46
N LYS A 300 12.99 1.79 -17.12
CA LYS A 300 14.20 1.36 -17.86
C LYS A 300 13.96 0.28 -18.91
N GLY A 301 12.72 -0.17 -19.08
CA GLY A 301 12.43 -1.29 -19.97
C GLY A 301 12.70 -2.65 -19.30
N VAL A 302 12.85 -3.67 -20.13
CA VAL A 302 13.24 -5.02 -19.67
C VAL A 302 14.77 -5.07 -19.60
N LEU A 303 15.32 -5.43 -18.44
CA LEU A 303 16.74 -5.51 -18.18
C LEU A 303 17.24 -6.96 -18.16
#